data_761166c16ce51f4ae1271b3900ba58f6
#
_entry.id   761166c16ce51f4ae1271b3900ba58f6
#
_cell.length_a   1.000
_cell.length_b   1.000
_cell.length_c   1.000
_cell.angle_alpha   90.00
_cell.angle_beta   90.00
_cell.angle_gamma   90.00
#
_symmetry.space_group_name_H-M   'P 1'
#
loop_
_entity.id
_entity.type
_entity.pdbx_description
1 polymer ?
#
loop_
_entity_poly.entity_id
_entity_poly.type
_entity_poly.pdbx_seq_one_letter_code
_entity_poly.pdbx_strand_id
1 'polypeptide(L)'
;MLRQNRNTLAHAGFLQAQKRPGRPEADIMLLAPSLETSWGHPAIWEKLLSHYAQEAARLQIARIYADVPDQPLLVNTFSQVGFKPYTRQTIWRLTHINRTLQALPEKRARSVSIRPQHKEDEWNMRRLYERVTPLPVQHSEGVAQSDTEQSVKPLILDWWQSGNHQTYVLEQNGDIEGCILLGFGARGYWMRMLVDTLNPDVDAMASLLQYGLRVIHEINLSRRPIYVGVRDYHGGMAALLGEFGFAPFTDRARMVRYVHAWAREPVFQRLPALEKAVGKAIPTTYTFPRSSQNSPKVASILLGAYSSTSTTFCR
;
A
#
# COMPACT_ATOMS: atom_id res chain seq x y z
N MET A 1 -13.78 -21.78 -36.79
CA MET A 1 -15.03 -22.07 -36.09
C MET A 1 -14.71 -22.98 -34.90
N LEU A 2 -14.56 -22.42 -33.71
CA LEU A 2 -14.41 -23.20 -32.48
C LEU A 2 -15.82 -23.52 -31.96
N ARG A 3 -16.19 -24.79 -31.94
CA ARG A 3 -17.43 -25.27 -31.33
C ARG A 3 -17.37 -24.99 -29.84
N GLN A 4 -18.13 -24.02 -29.34
CA GLN A 4 -18.40 -23.83 -27.94
C GLN A 4 -19.12 -25.04 -27.38
N ASN A 5 -18.47 -25.74 -26.47
CA ASN A 5 -19.11 -26.78 -25.67
C ASN A 5 -20.11 -26.08 -24.73
N ARG A 6 -21.38 -26.34 -24.89
CA ARG A 6 -22.49 -25.65 -24.20
C ARG A 6 -22.50 -25.77 -22.66
N ASN A 7 -21.56 -26.49 -22.07
CA ASN A 7 -21.48 -26.71 -20.62
C ASN A 7 -20.30 -25.96 -19.92
N THR A 8 -19.49 -25.20 -20.66
CA THR A 8 -18.53 -24.29 -20.04
C THR A 8 -19.01 -22.88 -20.28
N LEU A 9 -19.72 -22.31 -19.31
CA LEU A 9 -19.89 -20.87 -19.22
C LEU A 9 -18.48 -20.25 -19.32
N ALA A 10 -18.24 -19.53 -20.40
CA ALA A 10 -16.99 -18.80 -20.58
C ALA A 10 -16.98 -17.66 -19.53
N HIS A 11 -16.39 -17.92 -18.37
CA HIS A 11 -16.25 -16.94 -17.33
C HIS A 11 -15.16 -15.95 -17.75
N ALA A 12 -15.55 -14.74 -18.10
CA ALA A 12 -14.65 -13.64 -18.33
C ALA A 12 -14.32 -12.95 -17.01
N GLY A 13 -13.07 -12.55 -16.83
CA GLY A 13 -12.63 -11.80 -15.65
C GLY A 13 -11.68 -10.69 -16.04
N PHE A 14 -11.53 -9.73 -15.14
CA PHE A 14 -10.64 -8.58 -15.30
C PHE A 14 -9.82 -8.36 -14.03
N LEU A 15 -8.52 -8.08 -14.22
CA LEU A 15 -7.61 -7.69 -13.16
C LEU A 15 -6.96 -6.36 -13.53
N GLN A 16 -6.97 -5.42 -12.61
CA GLN A 16 -6.21 -4.17 -12.70
C GLN A 16 -5.16 -4.14 -11.61
N ALA A 17 -3.92 -3.87 -12.00
CA ALA A 17 -2.81 -3.69 -11.09
C ALA A 17 -2.07 -2.40 -11.41
N GLN A 18 -1.49 -1.79 -10.38
CA GLN A 18 -0.70 -0.57 -10.49
C GLN A 18 0.72 -0.80 -9.98
N LYS A 19 1.72 -0.58 -10.84
CA LYS A 19 3.12 -0.60 -10.43
C LYS A 19 3.44 0.65 -9.61
N ARG A 20 4.13 0.48 -8.49
CA ARG A 20 4.59 1.59 -7.66
C ARG A 20 5.76 2.31 -8.33
N PRO A 21 5.73 3.64 -8.39
CA PRO A 21 6.84 4.42 -8.95
C PRO A 21 8.15 4.17 -8.19
N GLY A 22 9.24 3.96 -8.91
CA GLY A 22 10.58 3.76 -8.32
C GLY A 22 10.79 2.48 -7.52
N ARG A 23 9.78 1.56 -7.47
CA ARG A 23 9.86 0.32 -6.68
C ARG A 23 9.55 -0.91 -7.53
N PRO A 24 10.18 -2.06 -7.27
CA PRO A 24 9.85 -3.32 -7.93
C PRO A 24 8.59 -3.96 -7.31
N GLU A 25 7.52 -3.21 -7.20
CA GLU A 25 6.31 -3.55 -6.47
C GLU A 25 5.07 -3.12 -7.22
N ALA A 26 3.96 -3.85 -7.02
CA ALA A 26 2.66 -3.50 -7.59
C ALA A 26 1.53 -3.80 -6.61
N ASP A 27 0.43 -3.05 -6.74
CA ASP A 27 -0.81 -3.25 -5.99
C ASP A 27 -1.88 -3.81 -6.92
N ILE A 28 -2.66 -4.79 -6.44
CA ILE A 28 -3.90 -5.21 -7.08
C ILE A 28 -4.96 -4.18 -6.72
N MET A 29 -5.46 -3.49 -7.73
CA MET A 29 -6.46 -2.42 -7.55
C MET A 29 -7.88 -2.92 -7.70
N LEU A 30 -8.11 -3.87 -8.61
CA LEU A 30 -9.43 -4.39 -8.90
C LEU A 30 -9.35 -5.82 -9.43
N LEU A 31 -10.29 -6.64 -8.99
CA LEU A 31 -10.62 -7.95 -9.55
C LEU A 31 -12.13 -8.03 -9.83
N ALA A 32 -12.49 -8.45 -11.01
CA ALA A 32 -13.87 -8.61 -11.43
C ALA A 32 -14.08 -9.96 -12.18
N PRO A 33 -15.26 -10.55 -12.09
CA PRO A 33 -16.41 -10.16 -11.27
C PRO A 33 -16.17 -10.38 -9.76
N SER A 34 -16.94 -9.70 -8.89
CA SER A 34 -16.90 -9.97 -7.45
C SER A 34 -17.33 -11.41 -7.17
N LEU A 35 -16.64 -12.08 -6.22
CA LEU A 35 -16.98 -13.44 -5.81
C LEU A 35 -18.36 -13.55 -5.14
N GLU A 36 -18.93 -12.44 -4.71
CA GLU A 36 -20.27 -12.37 -4.11
C GLU A 36 -21.39 -12.38 -5.16
N THR A 37 -21.06 -12.23 -6.44
CA THR A 37 -22.03 -12.23 -7.53
C THR A 37 -22.22 -13.64 -8.09
N SER A 38 -23.37 -13.89 -8.75
CA SER A 38 -23.65 -15.17 -9.44
C SER A 38 -22.65 -15.51 -10.56
N TRP A 39 -21.93 -14.52 -11.06
CA TRP A 39 -20.90 -14.66 -12.09
C TRP A 39 -19.48 -14.81 -11.50
N GLY A 40 -19.34 -14.59 -10.19
CA GLY A 40 -18.08 -14.69 -9.48
C GLY A 40 -17.71 -16.14 -9.22
N HIS A 41 -16.48 -16.52 -9.60
CA HIS A 41 -15.96 -17.86 -9.30
C HIS A 41 -14.48 -17.77 -8.92
N PRO A 42 -14.03 -18.40 -7.81
CA PRO A 42 -12.64 -18.36 -7.35
C PRO A 42 -11.63 -18.72 -8.46
N ALA A 43 -11.92 -19.72 -9.28
CA ALA A 43 -11.04 -20.15 -10.35
C ALA A 43 -10.76 -19.07 -11.41
N ILE A 44 -11.64 -18.06 -11.57
CA ILE A 44 -11.38 -16.91 -12.45
C ILE A 44 -10.28 -16.07 -11.84
N TRP A 45 -10.41 -15.75 -10.56
CA TRP A 45 -9.43 -14.94 -9.83
C TRP A 45 -8.08 -15.65 -9.74
N GLU A 46 -8.07 -16.95 -9.47
CA GLU A 46 -6.86 -17.78 -9.43
C GLU A 46 -6.08 -17.73 -10.76
N LYS A 47 -6.80 -17.86 -11.88
CA LYS A 47 -6.20 -17.77 -13.23
C LYS A 47 -5.65 -16.37 -13.50
N LEU A 48 -6.42 -15.31 -13.19
CA LEU A 48 -5.99 -13.93 -13.38
C LEU A 48 -4.77 -13.58 -12.54
N LEU A 49 -4.78 -13.93 -11.26
CA LEU A 49 -3.70 -13.66 -10.32
C LEU A 49 -2.43 -14.47 -10.66
N SER A 50 -2.58 -15.73 -11.09
CA SER A 50 -1.46 -16.56 -11.52
C SER A 50 -0.83 -16.01 -12.80
N HIS A 51 -1.65 -15.64 -13.78
CA HIS A 51 -1.17 -15.02 -15.01
C HIS A 51 -0.48 -13.68 -14.73
N TYR A 52 -1.09 -12.83 -13.94
CA TYR A 52 -0.49 -11.55 -13.55
C TYR A 52 0.86 -11.75 -12.84
N ALA A 53 0.99 -12.75 -11.98
CA ALA A 53 2.26 -13.01 -11.32
C ALA A 53 3.38 -13.45 -12.30
N GLN A 54 3.04 -14.17 -13.38
CA GLN A 54 4.00 -14.49 -14.45
C GLN A 54 4.42 -13.23 -15.20
N GLU A 55 3.48 -12.36 -15.54
CA GLU A 55 3.78 -11.09 -16.18
C GLU A 55 4.57 -10.14 -15.25
N ALA A 56 4.25 -10.13 -13.96
CA ALA A 56 4.98 -9.37 -12.96
C ALA A 56 6.46 -9.77 -12.87
N ALA A 57 6.76 -11.07 -12.98
CA ALA A 57 8.14 -11.56 -13.06
C ALA A 57 8.88 -11.01 -14.30
N ARG A 58 8.22 -10.95 -15.46
CA ARG A 58 8.78 -10.37 -16.68
C ARG A 58 9.03 -8.86 -16.56
N LEU A 59 8.17 -8.17 -15.79
CA LEU A 59 8.26 -6.72 -15.53
C LEU A 59 9.18 -6.38 -14.35
N GLN A 60 9.93 -7.37 -13.83
CA GLN A 60 10.83 -7.23 -12.69
C GLN A 60 10.13 -6.69 -11.43
N ILE A 61 8.86 -7.08 -11.21
CA ILE A 61 8.13 -6.82 -10.00
C ILE A 61 8.46 -7.93 -9.01
N ALA A 62 9.05 -7.57 -7.87
CA ALA A 62 9.47 -8.51 -6.83
C ALA A 62 8.34 -8.83 -5.84
N ARG A 63 7.40 -7.91 -5.64
CA ARG A 63 6.28 -8.05 -4.69
C ARG A 63 4.99 -7.57 -5.30
N ILE A 64 3.92 -8.33 -5.09
CA ILE A 64 2.55 -7.95 -5.44
C ILE A 64 1.75 -7.87 -4.15
N TYR A 65 1.10 -6.74 -3.91
CA TYR A 65 0.27 -6.51 -2.74
C TYR A 65 -1.22 -6.56 -3.09
N ALA A 66 -2.00 -7.02 -2.13
CA ALA A 66 -3.45 -6.96 -2.18
C ALA A 66 -4.01 -6.55 -0.81
N ASP A 67 -5.06 -5.75 -0.82
CA ASP A 67 -5.82 -5.35 0.35
C ASP A 67 -7.26 -5.82 0.14
N VAL A 68 -7.63 -6.91 0.82
CA VAL A 68 -8.90 -7.60 0.61
C VAL A 68 -9.75 -7.61 1.88
N PRO A 69 -11.10 -7.67 1.78
CA PRO A 69 -11.93 -7.96 2.95
C PRO A 69 -11.42 -9.24 3.65
N ASP A 70 -11.35 -9.22 5.00
CA ASP A 70 -10.89 -10.39 5.78
C ASP A 70 -12.01 -11.43 5.88
N GLN A 71 -12.35 -11.99 4.73
CA GLN A 71 -13.34 -13.05 4.57
C GLN A 71 -12.65 -14.34 4.12
N PRO A 72 -12.99 -15.50 4.71
CA PRO A 72 -12.31 -16.76 4.41
C PRO A 72 -12.26 -17.09 2.92
N LEU A 73 -13.34 -16.85 2.18
CA LEU A 73 -13.41 -17.12 0.74
C LEU A 73 -12.34 -16.29 -0.02
N LEU A 74 -12.25 -14.99 0.26
CA LEU A 74 -11.31 -14.09 -0.40
C LEU A 74 -9.86 -14.40 -0.02
N VAL A 75 -9.60 -14.52 1.28
CA VAL A 75 -8.25 -14.82 1.79
C VAL A 75 -7.76 -16.16 1.26
N ASN A 76 -8.61 -17.19 1.26
CA ASN A 76 -8.25 -18.52 0.73
C ASN A 76 -7.98 -18.48 -0.78
N THR A 77 -8.81 -17.78 -1.57
CA THR A 77 -8.62 -17.65 -3.03
C THR A 77 -7.24 -17.01 -3.34
N PHE A 78 -6.88 -15.94 -2.62
CA PHE A 78 -5.55 -15.34 -2.76
C PHE A 78 -4.44 -16.27 -2.28
N SER A 79 -4.65 -17.00 -1.20
CA SER A 79 -3.65 -17.93 -0.65
C SER A 79 -3.35 -19.09 -1.58
N GLN A 80 -4.34 -19.61 -2.31
CA GLN A 80 -4.17 -20.67 -3.32
C GLN A 80 -3.20 -20.27 -4.43
N VAL A 81 -3.09 -18.98 -4.73
CA VAL A 81 -2.15 -18.46 -5.73
C VAL A 81 -0.88 -17.86 -5.11
N GLY A 82 -0.57 -18.19 -3.87
CA GLY A 82 0.70 -17.89 -3.23
C GLY A 82 0.78 -16.52 -2.54
N PHE A 83 -0.33 -15.81 -2.36
CA PHE A 83 -0.36 -14.67 -1.46
C PHE A 83 -0.38 -15.14 0.00
N LYS A 84 0.26 -14.37 0.88
CA LYS A 84 0.25 -14.61 2.33
C LYS A 84 -0.20 -13.34 3.04
N PRO A 85 -1.12 -13.44 4.01
CA PRO A 85 -1.45 -12.31 4.85
C PRO A 85 -0.23 -11.97 5.72
N TYR A 86 0.17 -10.70 5.74
CA TYR A 86 1.28 -10.24 6.56
C TYR A 86 0.83 -9.35 7.72
N THR A 87 -0.38 -8.79 7.65
CA THR A 87 -1.07 -8.11 8.76
C THR A 87 -2.56 -7.99 8.45
N ARG A 88 -3.36 -7.87 9.48
CA ARG A 88 -4.77 -7.51 9.39
C ARG A 88 -4.99 -6.10 9.88
N GLN A 89 -6.06 -5.48 9.41
CA GLN A 89 -6.46 -4.16 9.88
C GLN A 89 -7.97 -4.04 9.94
N THR A 90 -8.47 -3.38 10.96
CA THR A 90 -9.85 -2.94 11.04
C THR A 90 -9.92 -1.48 10.59
N ILE A 91 -10.79 -1.19 9.64
CA ILE A 91 -11.09 0.19 9.25
C ILE A 91 -12.18 0.70 10.20
N TRP A 92 -11.88 1.77 10.91
CA TRP A 92 -12.80 2.49 11.77
C TRP A 92 -13.37 3.69 11.04
N ARG A 93 -14.63 4.04 11.32
CA ARG A 93 -15.32 5.14 10.64
C ARG A 93 -15.97 6.08 11.66
N LEU A 94 -15.75 7.39 11.46
CA LEU A 94 -16.46 8.45 12.15
C LEU A 94 -17.35 9.20 11.14
N THR A 95 -18.66 9.26 11.43
CA THR A 95 -19.64 9.91 10.54
C THR A 95 -19.99 11.34 10.98
N HIS A 96 -19.80 11.69 12.25
CA HIS A 96 -20.26 12.95 12.84
C HIS A 96 -19.15 13.64 13.67
N ILE A 97 -18.22 14.27 12.99
CA ILE A 97 -17.06 14.93 13.62
C ILE A 97 -17.46 16.02 14.64
N ASN A 98 -18.53 16.78 14.36
CA ASN A 98 -18.94 17.89 15.23
C ASN A 98 -19.33 17.43 16.65
N ARG A 99 -20.01 16.27 16.75
CA ARG A 99 -20.38 15.69 18.06
C ARG A 99 -19.14 15.31 18.85
N THR A 100 -18.16 14.72 18.17
CA THR A 100 -16.90 14.30 18.77
C THR A 100 -16.13 15.49 19.31
N LEU A 101 -15.96 16.56 18.52
CA LEU A 101 -15.21 17.74 18.93
C LEU A 101 -15.89 18.51 20.08
N GLN A 102 -17.23 18.53 20.15
CA GLN A 102 -17.97 19.13 21.25
C GLN A 102 -17.85 18.35 22.56
N ALA A 103 -17.73 17.03 22.48
CA ALA A 103 -17.62 16.16 23.64
C ALA A 103 -16.20 16.08 24.22
N LEU A 104 -15.17 16.52 23.45
CA LEU A 104 -13.79 16.44 23.91
C LEU A 104 -13.49 17.55 24.92
N PRO A 105 -12.90 17.21 26.08
CA PRO A 105 -12.46 18.21 27.04
C PRO A 105 -11.35 19.06 26.42
N GLU A 106 -11.41 20.38 26.66
CA GLU A 106 -10.36 21.32 26.22
C GLU A 106 -8.98 21.06 26.85
N LYS A 107 -8.94 20.21 27.86
CA LYS A 107 -7.73 19.94 28.65
C LYS A 107 -7.10 18.61 28.31
N ARG A 108 -5.95 18.69 27.70
CA ARG A 108 -4.73 17.94 28.09
C ARG A 108 -3.55 18.36 27.22
N ALA A 109 -3.26 19.67 27.20
CA ALA A 109 -1.98 20.12 26.69
C ALA A 109 -0.91 19.86 27.77
N ARG A 110 -0.38 18.64 27.83
CA ARG A 110 1.04 18.50 28.19
C ARG A 110 1.82 19.23 27.10
N SER A 111 3.05 19.63 27.37
CA SER A 111 3.96 20.35 26.45
C SER A 111 4.33 19.53 25.21
N VAL A 112 3.33 19.02 24.52
CA VAL A 112 3.45 18.21 23.31
C VAL A 112 3.36 19.14 22.13
N SER A 113 4.42 19.26 21.36
CA SER A 113 4.42 20.05 20.14
C SER A 113 3.95 19.20 18.96
N ILE A 114 2.82 19.60 18.36
CA ILE A 114 2.33 19.00 17.11
C ILE A 114 2.55 20.03 16.01
N ARG A 115 3.31 19.66 14.99
CA ARG A 115 3.65 20.54 13.87
C ARG A 115 3.59 19.81 12.53
N PRO A 116 3.49 20.52 11.40
CA PRO A 116 3.66 19.92 10.08
C PRO A 116 4.99 19.20 9.96
N GLN A 117 4.99 18.09 9.21
CA GLN A 117 6.21 17.35 8.89
C GLN A 117 7.11 18.19 7.98
N HIS A 118 8.41 18.21 8.29
CA HIS A 118 9.47 18.76 7.45
C HIS A 118 10.26 17.63 6.78
N LYS A 119 11.10 17.96 5.79
CA LYS A 119 11.94 16.97 5.11
C LYS A 119 12.99 16.34 6.03
N GLU A 120 13.48 17.12 6.96
CA GLU A 120 14.47 16.71 7.96
C GLU A 120 13.94 15.64 8.91
N ASP A 121 12.62 15.51 9.02
CA ASP A 121 11.96 14.52 9.87
C ASP A 121 11.98 13.10 9.30
N GLU A 122 12.34 12.92 8.02
CA GLU A 122 12.23 11.61 7.34
C GLU A 122 13.01 10.51 8.07
N TRP A 123 14.17 10.82 8.60
CA TRP A 123 14.96 9.85 9.37
C TRP A 123 14.31 9.47 10.70
N ASN A 124 13.81 10.45 11.46
CA ASN A 124 13.12 10.21 12.73
C ASN A 124 11.81 9.48 12.54
N MET A 125 11.08 9.78 11.46
CA MET A 125 9.86 9.05 11.10
C MET A 125 10.16 7.60 10.69
N ARG A 126 11.28 7.34 10.02
CA ARG A 126 11.73 5.99 9.71
C ARG A 126 12.06 5.22 11.00
N ARG A 127 12.80 5.82 11.93
CA ARG A 127 13.06 5.23 13.26
C ARG A 127 11.77 4.92 14.02
N LEU A 128 10.81 5.85 14.02
CA LEU A 128 9.51 5.62 14.62
C LEU A 128 8.82 4.40 13.98
N TYR A 129 8.77 4.33 12.65
CA TYR A 129 8.19 3.19 11.95
C TYR A 129 8.88 1.86 12.31
N GLU A 130 10.20 1.83 12.32
CA GLU A 130 10.99 0.63 12.67
C GLU A 130 10.75 0.19 14.13
N ARG A 131 10.56 1.15 15.05
CA ARG A 131 10.29 0.89 16.47
C ARG A 131 8.89 0.30 16.69
N VAL A 132 7.88 0.80 15.98
CA VAL A 132 6.47 0.46 16.24
C VAL A 132 5.91 -0.62 15.34
N THR A 133 6.63 -1.02 14.30
CA THR A 133 6.18 -2.02 13.33
C THR A 133 6.91 -3.33 13.52
N PRO A 134 6.22 -4.47 13.65
CA PRO A 134 6.87 -5.78 13.78
C PRO A 134 7.77 -6.11 12.58
N LEU A 135 8.92 -6.72 12.81
CA LEU A 135 9.90 -7.09 11.77
C LEU A 135 9.28 -7.85 10.58
N PRO A 136 8.39 -8.85 10.77
CA PRO A 136 7.77 -9.55 9.64
C PRO A 136 6.97 -8.61 8.73
N VAL A 137 6.33 -7.59 9.30
CA VAL A 137 5.58 -6.57 8.54
C VAL A 137 6.55 -5.66 7.80
N GLN A 138 7.63 -5.20 8.46
CA GLN A 138 8.67 -4.39 7.82
C GLN A 138 9.29 -5.11 6.61
N HIS A 139 9.63 -6.40 6.75
CA HIS A 139 10.13 -7.24 5.66
C HIS A 139 9.12 -7.35 4.52
N SER A 140 7.85 -7.59 4.85
CA SER A 140 6.79 -7.69 3.85
C SER A 140 6.58 -6.38 3.11
N GLU A 141 6.70 -5.24 3.78
CA GLU A 141 6.58 -3.90 3.21
C GLU A 141 7.88 -3.40 2.53
N GLY A 142 8.94 -4.20 2.54
CA GLY A 142 10.16 -3.91 1.79
C GLY A 142 11.09 -2.87 2.39
N VAL A 143 10.91 -2.53 3.66
CA VAL A 143 11.70 -1.51 4.36
C VAL A 143 13.10 -2.02 4.70
N ALA A 144 13.24 -3.31 4.99
CA ALA A 144 14.49 -3.92 5.46
C ALA A 144 15.55 -4.16 4.36
N GLN A 145 15.26 -3.89 3.08
CA GLN A 145 16.15 -4.23 1.96
C GLN A 145 16.83 -3.02 1.29
N SER A 146 16.69 -1.85 1.85
CA SER A 146 17.30 -0.66 1.26
C SER A 146 18.65 -0.33 1.91
N ASP A 147 19.69 -1.12 1.62
CA ASP A 147 21.10 -0.75 1.89
C ASP A 147 21.62 0.33 0.92
N THR A 148 20.83 0.74 -0.04
CA THR A 148 21.15 1.83 -0.96
C THR A 148 20.60 3.14 -0.40
N GLU A 149 21.41 4.20 -0.46
CA GLU A 149 21.14 5.57 0.00
C GLU A 149 19.86 6.24 -0.53
N GLN A 150 19.12 5.57 -1.41
CA GLN A 150 17.77 5.98 -1.78
C GLN A 150 16.81 5.55 -0.68
N SER A 151 16.53 6.47 0.22
CA SER A 151 15.53 6.36 1.29
C SER A 151 14.21 5.81 0.75
N VAL A 152 14.04 4.49 0.88
CA VAL A 152 12.76 3.86 0.56
C VAL A 152 11.80 4.23 1.68
N LYS A 153 10.94 5.21 1.42
CA LYS A 153 9.90 5.61 2.36
C LYS A 153 9.06 4.38 2.74
N PRO A 154 8.80 4.14 4.02
CA PRO A 154 7.91 3.07 4.43
C PRO A 154 6.58 3.17 3.69
N LEU A 155 5.99 2.03 3.29
CA LEU A 155 4.71 1.97 2.57
C LEU A 155 3.59 2.77 3.23
N ILE A 156 3.64 2.88 4.55
CA ILE A 156 2.69 3.67 5.32
C ILE A 156 2.77 5.17 4.95
N LEU A 157 3.93 5.63 4.50
CA LEU A 157 4.18 7.02 4.13
C LEU A 157 4.03 7.26 2.63
N ASP A 158 4.19 6.22 1.79
CA ASP A 158 4.14 6.30 0.32
C ASP A 158 2.74 6.13 -0.28
N TRP A 159 1.80 5.57 0.48
CA TRP A 159 0.50 5.18 -0.06
C TRP A 159 -0.37 6.35 -0.57
N TRP A 160 0.04 7.57 -0.29
CA TRP A 160 -0.71 8.79 -0.59
C TRP A 160 -0.04 9.65 -1.67
N GLN A 161 0.84 9.09 -2.48
CA GLN A 161 1.58 9.83 -3.51
C GLN A 161 0.72 10.51 -4.58
N SER A 162 -0.56 10.18 -4.67
CA SER A 162 -1.43 10.66 -5.75
C SER A 162 -2.37 11.79 -5.35
N GLY A 163 -2.12 12.51 -4.24
CA GLY A 163 -3.12 13.48 -3.89
C GLY A 163 -2.80 14.45 -2.79
N ASN A 164 -3.83 15.15 -2.43
CA ASN A 164 -3.86 16.11 -1.37
C ASN A 164 -3.72 15.37 -0.02
N HIS A 165 -2.54 15.42 0.58
CA HIS A 165 -2.28 14.85 1.91
C HIS A 165 -1.48 15.81 2.76
N GLN A 166 -1.64 15.71 4.07
CA GLN A 166 -0.90 16.47 5.06
C GLN A 166 -0.41 15.51 6.14
N THR A 167 0.82 15.72 6.59
CA THR A 167 1.41 14.93 7.67
C THR A 167 1.81 15.86 8.80
N TYR A 168 1.46 15.45 10.02
CA TYR A 168 1.85 16.15 11.22
C TYR A 168 2.62 15.19 12.12
N VAL A 169 3.61 15.72 12.78
CA VAL A 169 4.46 14.99 13.73
C VAL A 169 4.21 15.49 15.14
N LEU A 170 4.25 14.57 16.07
CA LEU A 170 4.22 14.85 17.50
C LEU A 170 5.66 14.75 17.99
N GLU A 171 6.18 15.88 18.44
CA GLU A 171 7.54 16.01 18.92
C GLU A 171 7.53 16.12 20.45
N GLN A 172 8.38 15.31 21.09
CA GLN A 172 8.60 15.34 22.52
C GLN A 172 10.08 15.16 22.79
N ASN A 173 10.67 16.06 23.57
CA ASN A 173 12.10 16.04 23.93
C ASN A 173 13.07 16.01 22.73
N GLY A 174 12.68 16.56 21.57
CA GLY A 174 13.49 16.58 20.35
C GLY A 174 13.37 15.33 19.48
N ASP A 175 12.63 14.31 19.93
CA ASP A 175 12.34 13.09 19.15
C ASP A 175 10.90 13.09 18.65
N ILE A 176 10.66 12.42 17.51
CA ILE A 176 9.30 12.19 16.99
C ILE A 176 8.75 10.92 17.63
N GLU A 177 7.74 11.11 18.49
CA GLU A 177 7.05 10.03 19.21
C GLU A 177 5.75 9.57 18.52
N GLY A 178 5.27 10.33 17.56
CA GLY A 178 4.11 9.97 16.77
C GLY A 178 3.96 10.78 15.52
N CYS A 179 3.19 10.28 14.58
CA CYS A 179 2.76 11.06 13.43
C CYS A 179 1.34 10.70 13.00
N ILE A 180 0.69 11.65 12.35
CA ILE A 180 -0.62 11.48 11.76
C ILE A 180 -0.60 11.94 10.32
N LEU A 181 -1.06 11.07 9.41
CA LEU A 181 -1.21 11.36 8.00
C LEU A 181 -2.70 11.54 7.70
N LEU A 182 -3.02 12.66 7.07
CA LEU A 182 -4.37 13.02 6.67
C LEU A 182 -4.46 13.02 5.16
N GLY A 183 -5.39 12.27 4.60
CA GLY A 183 -5.64 12.23 3.17
C GLY A 183 -7.05 12.70 2.83
N PHE A 184 -7.14 13.53 1.80
CA PHE A 184 -8.36 14.23 1.44
C PHE A 184 -8.96 13.64 0.16
N GLY A 185 -9.82 12.63 0.32
CA GLY A 185 -10.48 11.95 -0.79
C GLY A 185 -11.86 12.53 -1.12
N ALA A 186 -12.33 12.29 -2.34
CA ALA A 186 -13.63 12.78 -2.80
C ALA A 186 -14.82 12.21 -2.00
N ARG A 187 -14.70 11.00 -1.46
CA ARG A 187 -15.78 10.29 -0.74
C ARG A 187 -15.61 10.25 0.77
N GLY A 188 -14.48 10.74 1.31
CA GLY A 188 -14.16 10.71 2.73
C GLY A 188 -12.72 11.08 2.99
N TYR A 189 -12.41 11.26 4.27
CA TYR A 189 -11.06 11.55 4.73
C TYR A 189 -10.44 10.27 5.27
N TRP A 190 -9.16 10.10 5.01
CA TRP A 190 -8.39 9.01 5.56
C TRP A 190 -7.40 9.54 6.57
N MET A 191 -7.36 8.89 7.69
CA MET A 191 -6.42 9.21 8.76
C MET A 191 -5.59 7.96 9.06
N ARG A 192 -4.31 8.15 9.22
CA ARG A 192 -3.40 7.11 9.63
C ARG A 192 -2.50 7.61 10.73
N MET A 193 -2.42 6.87 11.80
CA MET A 193 -1.58 7.21 12.94
C MET A 193 -0.45 6.19 13.04
N LEU A 194 0.74 6.68 13.31
CA LEU A 194 1.91 5.91 13.68
C LEU A 194 2.37 6.42 15.03
N VAL A 195 2.21 5.61 16.07
CA VAL A 195 2.53 5.95 17.45
C VAL A 195 3.10 4.72 18.15
N ASP A 196 3.89 4.94 19.18
CA ASP A 196 4.39 3.82 19.98
C ASP A 196 3.24 3.19 20.78
N THR A 197 2.87 1.96 20.39
CA THR A 197 1.81 1.20 21.05
C THR A 197 2.34 0.19 22.06
N LEU A 198 3.66 0.02 22.16
CA LEU A 198 4.30 -0.83 23.17
C LEU A 198 4.43 -0.10 24.51
N ASN A 199 4.71 1.21 24.45
CA ASN A 199 4.72 2.11 25.60
C ASN A 199 3.76 3.29 25.32
N PRO A 200 2.44 3.05 25.29
CA PRO A 200 1.51 4.06 24.81
C PRO A 200 1.41 5.23 25.78
N ASP A 201 1.83 6.40 25.37
CA ASP A 201 1.36 7.65 25.99
C ASP A 201 -0.05 7.95 25.42
N VAL A 202 -1.06 7.49 26.15
CA VAL A 202 -2.48 7.62 25.75
C VAL A 202 -2.87 9.08 25.57
N ASP A 203 -2.33 9.99 26.40
CA ASP A 203 -2.62 11.41 26.32
C ASP A 203 -1.98 12.04 25.07
N ALA A 204 -0.77 11.62 24.71
CA ALA A 204 -0.10 12.04 23.49
C ALA A 204 -0.84 11.52 22.23
N MET A 205 -1.25 10.25 22.25
CA MET A 205 -2.05 9.66 21.17
C MET A 205 -3.39 10.38 21.00
N ALA A 206 -4.09 10.65 22.10
CA ALA A 206 -5.36 11.39 22.11
C ALA A 206 -5.19 12.81 21.58
N SER A 207 -4.10 13.50 21.98
CA SER A 207 -3.78 14.85 21.51
C SER A 207 -3.52 14.85 19.99
N LEU A 208 -2.78 13.88 19.47
CA LEU A 208 -2.50 13.74 18.05
C LEU A 208 -3.78 13.45 17.24
N LEU A 209 -4.63 12.55 17.73
CA LEU A 209 -5.93 12.25 17.12
C LEU A 209 -6.84 13.49 17.13
N GLN A 210 -6.94 14.18 18.26
CA GLN A 210 -7.73 15.39 18.38
C GLN A 210 -7.25 16.49 17.43
N TYR A 211 -5.94 16.67 17.32
CA TYR A 211 -5.35 17.61 16.37
C TYR A 211 -5.75 17.30 14.93
N GLY A 212 -5.59 16.04 14.49
CA GLY A 212 -5.99 15.61 13.16
C GLY A 212 -7.48 15.81 12.87
N LEU A 213 -8.34 15.56 13.86
CA LEU A 213 -9.79 15.82 13.76
C LEU A 213 -10.09 17.31 13.61
N ARG A 214 -9.39 18.20 14.33
CA ARG A 214 -9.55 19.66 14.18
C ARG A 214 -9.13 20.11 12.78
N VAL A 215 -7.99 19.66 12.28
CA VAL A 215 -7.54 19.99 10.91
C VAL A 215 -8.57 19.54 9.87
N ILE A 216 -9.11 18.32 9.99
CA ILE A 216 -10.15 17.85 9.08
C ILE A 216 -11.42 18.69 9.22
N HIS A 217 -11.81 19.06 10.45
CA HIS A 217 -13.00 19.86 10.70
C HIS A 217 -12.93 21.23 10.06
N GLU A 218 -11.79 21.90 10.13
CA GLU A 218 -11.55 23.22 9.51
C GLU A 218 -11.67 23.18 7.98
N ILE A 219 -11.26 22.07 7.36
CA ILE A 219 -11.30 21.87 5.91
C ILE A 219 -12.65 21.28 5.46
N ASN A 220 -13.36 20.59 6.37
CA ASN A 220 -14.51 19.75 6.03
C ASN A 220 -15.80 20.55 5.84
N LEU A 221 -15.95 21.18 4.67
CA LEU A 221 -17.19 21.83 4.28
C LEU A 221 -18.34 20.86 3.93
N SER A 222 -18.04 19.56 3.73
CA SER A 222 -18.97 18.60 3.09
C SER A 222 -19.45 17.45 3.99
N ARG A 223 -19.18 17.46 5.29
CA ARG A 223 -19.60 16.42 6.27
C ARG A 223 -19.27 14.99 5.83
N ARG A 224 -18.13 14.78 5.18
CA ARG A 224 -17.68 13.46 4.72
C ARG A 224 -17.23 12.62 5.91
N PRO A 225 -17.40 11.28 5.85
CA PRO A 225 -16.90 10.39 6.89
C PRO A 225 -15.38 10.39 6.95
N ILE A 226 -14.85 10.09 8.13
CA ILE A 226 -13.42 9.93 8.40
C ILE A 226 -13.16 8.43 8.63
N TYR A 227 -12.14 7.90 7.99
CA TYR A 227 -11.73 6.51 8.11
C TYR A 227 -10.33 6.41 8.71
N VAL A 228 -10.15 5.48 9.64
CA VAL A 228 -8.85 5.17 10.27
C VAL A 228 -8.58 3.69 10.15
N GLY A 229 -7.42 3.33 9.60
CA GLY A 229 -6.98 1.93 9.57
C GLY A 229 -6.15 1.61 10.80
N VAL A 230 -6.61 0.65 11.61
CA VAL A 230 -5.92 0.13 12.79
C VAL A 230 -5.43 -1.27 12.50
N ARG A 231 -4.13 -1.50 12.59
CA ARG A 231 -3.52 -2.82 12.37
C ARG A 231 -3.60 -3.66 13.64
N ASP A 232 -3.56 -4.96 13.46
CA ASP A 232 -3.67 -5.97 14.53
C ASP A 232 -2.60 -5.83 15.63
N TYR A 233 -1.45 -5.26 15.32
CA TYR A 233 -0.39 -4.98 16.29
C TYR A 233 -0.47 -3.58 16.95
N HIS A 234 -1.43 -2.75 16.59
CA HIS A 234 -1.65 -1.43 17.22
C HIS A 234 -2.54 -1.56 18.46
N GLY A 235 -1.98 -2.11 19.54
CA GLY A 235 -2.69 -2.24 20.82
C GLY A 235 -3.20 -0.90 21.34
N GLY A 236 -4.39 -0.90 21.97
CA GLY A 236 -4.99 0.30 22.59
C GLY A 236 -5.62 1.31 21.62
N MET A 237 -5.21 1.33 20.34
CA MET A 237 -5.75 2.28 19.36
C MET A 237 -7.26 2.13 19.15
N ALA A 238 -7.77 0.90 19.15
CA ALA A 238 -9.20 0.63 19.00
C ALA A 238 -10.03 1.23 20.13
N ALA A 239 -9.56 1.11 21.38
CA ALA A 239 -10.23 1.70 22.53
C ALA A 239 -10.26 3.24 22.42
N LEU A 240 -9.11 3.85 22.12
CA LEU A 240 -9.01 5.29 21.93
C LEU A 240 -9.97 5.78 20.83
N LEU A 241 -10.02 5.12 19.68
CA LEU A 241 -10.93 5.48 18.59
C LEU A 241 -12.40 5.36 19.02
N GLY A 242 -12.75 4.35 19.83
CA GLY A 242 -14.08 4.19 20.40
C GLY A 242 -14.49 5.37 21.29
N GLU A 243 -13.58 5.87 22.14
CA GLU A 243 -13.80 7.05 22.96
C GLU A 243 -14.05 8.31 22.14
N PHE A 244 -13.42 8.40 20.95
CA PHE A 244 -13.62 9.48 19.98
C PHE A 244 -14.84 9.27 19.08
N GLY A 245 -15.68 8.26 19.35
CA GLY A 245 -16.92 8.01 18.61
C GLY A 245 -16.75 7.35 17.25
N PHE A 246 -15.57 6.81 16.96
CA PHE A 246 -15.41 5.94 15.81
C PHE A 246 -16.04 4.58 16.08
N ALA A 247 -16.60 3.98 15.03
CA ALA A 247 -17.11 2.61 15.05
C ALA A 247 -16.36 1.73 14.06
N PRO A 248 -16.15 0.43 14.35
CA PRO A 248 -15.57 -0.50 13.38
C PRO A 248 -16.47 -0.58 12.14
N PHE A 249 -15.86 -0.57 10.97
CA PHE A 249 -16.58 -0.53 9.69
C PHE A 249 -16.34 -1.77 8.84
N THR A 250 -15.08 -2.20 8.69
CA THR A 250 -14.74 -3.40 7.92
C THR A 250 -13.35 -3.91 8.31
N ASP A 251 -13.21 -5.23 8.30
CA ASP A 251 -11.93 -5.89 8.50
C ASP A 251 -11.28 -6.21 7.16
N ARG A 252 -9.97 -6.05 7.09
CA ARG A 252 -9.16 -6.20 5.88
C ARG A 252 -7.93 -7.05 6.15
N ALA A 253 -7.63 -7.96 5.26
CA ALA A 253 -6.36 -8.69 5.23
C ALA A 253 -5.42 -8.03 4.22
N ARG A 254 -4.22 -7.62 4.69
CA ARG A 254 -3.14 -7.13 3.85
C ARG A 254 -2.28 -8.32 3.44
N MET A 255 -2.23 -8.58 2.15
CA MET A 255 -1.56 -9.76 1.61
C MET A 255 -0.41 -9.38 0.69
N VAL A 256 0.62 -10.22 0.67
CA VAL A 256 1.78 -10.06 -0.22
C VAL A 256 2.08 -11.38 -0.92
N ARG A 257 2.42 -11.31 -2.20
CA ARG A 257 3.02 -12.40 -2.96
C ARG A 257 4.42 -12.00 -3.40
N TYR A 258 5.41 -12.79 -3.04
CA TYR A 258 6.77 -12.64 -3.54
C TYR A 258 6.86 -13.28 -4.93
N VAL A 259 7.37 -12.52 -5.87
CA VAL A 259 7.57 -12.96 -7.25
C VAL A 259 9.05 -13.28 -7.42
N HIS A 260 9.37 -14.57 -7.54
CA HIS A 260 10.73 -14.99 -7.81
C HIS A 260 10.96 -14.93 -9.31
N ALA A 261 11.79 -13.98 -9.78
CA ALA A 261 12.36 -14.06 -11.10
C ALA A 261 13.39 -15.19 -11.07
N TRP A 262 13.21 -16.21 -11.91
CA TRP A 262 14.29 -17.14 -12.17
C TRP A 262 15.43 -16.32 -12.78
N ALA A 263 16.51 -16.13 -12.04
CA ALA A 263 17.73 -15.65 -12.64
C ALA A 263 18.10 -16.68 -13.71
N ARG A 264 18.00 -16.31 -14.99
CA ARG A 264 18.69 -17.08 -16.02
C ARG A 264 20.14 -17.05 -15.58
N GLU A 265 20.70 -18.22 -15.28
CA GLU A 265 22.15 -18.33 -15.13
C GLU A 265 22.78 -17.59 -16.32
N PRO A 266 23.69 -16.65 -16.06
CA PRO A 266 24.41 -16.03 -17.14
C PRO A 266 25.05 -17.22 -17.89
N VAL A 267 24.61 -17.44 -19.12
CA VAL A 267 25.30 -18.35 -20.00
C VAL A 267 26.69 -17.75 -20.11
N PHE A 268 27.65 -18.29 -19.35
CA PHE A 268 29.04 -17.98 -19.52
C PHE A 268 29.38 -18.38 -20.96
N GLN A 269 29.25 -17.43 -21.89
CA GLN A 269 29.89 -17.58 -23.18
C GLN A 269 31.37 -17.78 -22.84
N ARG A 270 31.84 -19.01 -23.01
CA ARG A 270 33.27 -19.27 -22.95
C ARG A 270 33.88 -18.28 -23.94
N LEU A 271 34.49 -17.25 -23.39
CA LEU A 271 35.29 -16.35 -24.18
C LEU A 271 36.29 -17.24 -24.93
N PRO A 272 36.38 -17.13 -26.25
CA PRO A 272 37.44 -17.82 -26.98
C PRO A 272 38.76 -17.44 -26.32
N ALA A 273 39.60 -18.45 -26.09
CA ALA A 273 40.88 -18.26 -25.45
C ALA A 273 41.60 -17.13 -26.20
N LEU A 274 41.83 -16.02 -25.47
CA LEU A 274 42.64 -14.91 -25.98
C LEU A 274 44.06 -15.43 -26.18
N GLU A 275 44.40 -15.75 -27.42
CA GLU A 275 45.78 -15.82 -27.84
C GLU A 275 46.46 -14.50 -27.49
N LYS A 276 47.65 -14.65 -26.90
CA LYS A 276 48.49 -13.56 -26.44
C LYS A 276 48.62 -12.47 -27.51
N ALA A 277 47.98 -11.34 -27.30
CA ALA A 277 48.34 -10.08 -27.94
C ALA A 277 49.00 -9.17 -26.91
N VAL A 278 50.27 -8.98 -27.12
CA VAL A 278 51.13 -8.05 -26.41
C VAL A 278 50.69 -6.62 -26.70
N GLY A 279 50.39 -5.85 -25.66
CA GLY A 279 50.59 -4.40 -25.63
C GLY A 279 49.57 -3.55 -26.36
N LYS A 280 48.63 -2.97 -25.55
CA LYS A 280 48.38 -1.53 -25.51
C LYS A 280 47.30 -1.26 -24.46
N ALA A 281 47.62 -0.43 -23.48
CA ALA A 281 46.66 0.06 -22.48
C ALA A 281 45.60 0.95 -23.15
N ILE A 282 44.32 0.63 -22.91
CA ILE A 282 43.17 1.41 -23.37
C ILE A 282 42.61 2.16 -22.12
N PRO A 283 42.45 3.47 -22.16
CA PRO A 283 41.84 4.21 -21.03
C PRO A 283 40.34 3.96 -20.99
N THR A 284 39.84 3.52 -19.84
CA THR A 284 38.41 3.33 -19.58
C THR A 284 37.77 4.67 -19.20
N THR A 285 37.02 5.24 -20.13
CA THR A 285 36.07 6.31 -19.84
C THR A 285 34.66 5.70 -19.84
N TYR A 286 34.04 5.62 -18.66
CA TYR A 286 32.63 5.25 -18.54
C TYR A 286 31.76 6.49 -18.71
N THR A 287 30.96 6.51 -19.74
CA THR A 287 29.90 7.50 -19.93
C THR A 287 28.56 6.85 -19.54
N PHE A 288 27.91 7.39 -18.50
CA PHE A 288 26.57 6.98 -18.12
C PHE A 288 25.53 7.59 -19.08
N PRO A 289 24.57 6.84 -19.61
CA PRO A 289 23.46 7.44 -20.36
C PRO A 289 22.46 8.08 -19.39
N ARG A 290 22.08 9.32 -19.71
CA ARG A 290 21.01 10.07 -19.04
C ARG A 290 19.67 9.29 -19.16
N SER A 291 19.02 9.07 -18.02
CA SER A 291 17.68 8.50 -17.93
C SER A 291 16.65 9.51 -18.45
N SER A 292 15.90 9.11 -19.48
CA SER A 292 14.69 9.79 -19.90
C SER A 292 13.55 9.53 -18.88
N GLN A 293 12.85 10.60 -18.51
CA GLN A 293 11.65 10.55 -17.69
C GLN A 293 10.56 9.74 -18.40
N ASN A 294 10.11 8.66 -17.78
CA ASN A 294 8.94 7.91 -18.23
C ASN A 294 7.81 8.01 -17.20
N SER A 295 6.68 8.50 -17.67
CA SER A 295 5.40 8.50 -16.95
C SER A 295 4.97 7.09 -16.55
N PRO A 296 4.22 6.93 -15.44
CA PRO A 296 3.81 5.61 -14.96
C PRO A 296 2.85 4.94 -15.96
N LYS A 297 3.23 3.77 -16.46
CA LYS A 297 2.34 2.95 -17.28
C LYS A 297 1.39 2.15 -16.38
N VAL A 298 0.10 2.41 -16.52
CA VAL A 298 -0.97 1.55 -16.00
C VAL A 298 -1.03 0.32 -16.91
N ALA A 299 -0.71 -0.85 -16.39
CA ALA A 299 -0.86 -2.09 -17.14
C ALA A 299 -2.27 -2.67 -16.89
N SER A 300 -3.12 -2.60 -17.90
CA SER A 300 -4.42 -3.29 -17.93
C SER A 300 -4.27 -4.56 -18.77
N ILE A 301 -4.52 -5.71 -18.17
CA ILE A 301 -4.47 -6.99 -18.88
C ILE A 301 -5.90 -7.45 -19.12
N LEU A 302 -6.34 -7.41 -20.37
CA LEU A 302 -7.59 -7.94 -20.86
C LEU A 302 -7.37 -9.37 -21.34
N LEU A 303 -7.91 -10.35 -20.63
CA LEU A 303 -8.12 -11.71 -21.14
C LEU A 303 -9.51 -11.75 -21.78
N GLY A 304 -9.62 -11.27 -22.99
CA GLY A 304 -10.86 -11.30 -23.76
C GLY A 304 -10.81 -12.31 -24.89
N ALA A 305 -11.74 -13.23 -24.92
CA ALA A 305 -12.09 -13.90 -26.16
C ALA A 305 -12.90 -12.91 -27.02
N TYR A 306 -12.43 -12.69 -28.24
CA TYR A 306 -13.10 -11.85 -29.24
C TYR A 306 -14.57 -12.20 -29.42
N SER A 307 -15.45 -11.27 -29.21
CA SER A 307 -16.72 -11.18 -29.91
C SER A 307 -17.05 -9.69 -30.05
N SER A 308 -17.00 -9.27 -31.32
CA SER A 308 -17.37 -7.95 -31.78
C SER A 308 -18.83 -7.64 -31.51
N THR A 309 -19.13 -6.62 -30.73
CA THR A 309 -20.25 -5.69 -31.01
C THR A 309 -20.08 -4.43 -30.11
N SER A 310 -19.96 -3.33 -30.79
CA SER A 310 -19.95 -1.97 -30.25
C SER A 310 -21.28 -1.66 -29.56
N THR A 311 -21.28 -1.12 -28.35
CA THR A 311 -22.31 -0.20 -27.91
C THR A 311 -21.75 0.78 -26.88
N THR A 312 -21.66 2.02 -27.28
CA THR A 312 -21.38 3.23 -26.52
C THR A 312 -22.51 3.47 -25.51
N PHE A 313 -22.16 3.66 -24.24
CA PHE A 313 -23.04 4.34 -23.30
C PHE A 313 -22.27 5.35 -22.47
N CYS A 314 -22.51 6.64 -22.78
CA CYS A 314 -22.35 7.77 -21.89
C CYS A 314 -23.48 7.80 -20.86
N ARG A 315 -23.14 7.84 -19.59
CA ARG A 315 -23.65 8.79 -18.56
C ARG A 315 -23.02 8.54 -17.21
#